data_c71b165bbf25b5e8a0454b3bc2328688
#
_entry.id   c71b165bbf25b5e8a0454b3bc2328688
#
_cell.length_a   1.000
_cell.length_b   1.000
_cell.length_c   1.000
_cell.angle_alpha   90.00
_cell.angle_beta   90.00
_cell.angle_gamma   90.00
#
_symmetry.space_group_name_H-M   'P 1'
#
loop_
_entity.id
_entity.type
_entity.pdbx_description
1 polymer ?
#
loop_
_entity_poly.entity_id
_entity_poly.type
_entity_poly.pdbx_seq_one_letter_code
_entity_poly.pdbx_strand_id
1 'polypeptide(L)'
;MSAPTTTAIEGLPDTGTFRSTPTTAFGALLLRDLSVLRKEFGQFIARTVMQPLLFVFVFAYVFPKIGQGVGGAAGSAAFSSILVPGVVAIACIFQGIQAVALPLVQDFGYSREIEDRVMAPLPVWSVAVEKVVAGALQGLVAAAIVFPLALFVPATPVHLDVRPMLLFTLLPLAAVTAASLGLVLGTRVNPRQVPLLFGIVVIPIVFLGATYYPWATLTPIPWLKAVVLLNPLVYMSEGMRISLTPQIPHMTYAAIYGGMIGFSALFLALGIDGFRQRVLS
;
A
#
# COMPACT_ATOMS: atom_id res chain seq x y z
N MET A 1 20.76 -20.42 66.91
CA MET A 1 19.83 -20.02 65.85
C MET A 1 20.10 -18.56 65.55
N SER A 2 20.97 -18.32 64.55
CA SER A 2 21.36 -17.00 64.11
C SER A 2 20.53 -16.66 62.85
N ALA A 3 19.85 -15.50 62.91
CA ALA A 3 19.05 -14.97 61.79
C ALA A 3 19.97 -14.58 60.57
N PRO A 4 19.52 -14.76 59.34
CA PRO A 4 20.29 -14.34 58.20
C PRO A 4 20.21 -12.81 58.05
N THR A 5 21.38 -12.19 57.91
CA THR A 5 21.58 -10.77 57.64
C THR A 5 21.13 -10.46 56.21
N THR A 6 20.08 -9.70 56.08
CA THR A 6 19.63 -9.17 54.78
C THR A 6 20.63 -8.11 54.32
N THR A 7 21.49 -8.46 53.40
CA THR A 7 22.36 -7.50 52.70
C THR A 7 21.48 -6.68 51.73
N ALA A 8 21.24 -5.43 52.08
CA ALA A 8 20.64 -4.47 51.17
C ALA A 8 21.54 -4.28 49.94
N ILE A 9 21.01 -4.52 48.78
CA ILE A 9 21.67 -4.20 47.49
C ILE A 9 21.50 -2.68 47.27
N GLU A 10 22.39 -1.91 47.91
CA GLU A 10 22.60 -0.50 47.60
C GLU A 10 23.41 -0.42 46.32
N GLY A 11 22.83 0.15 45.27
CA GLY A 11 23.58 0.45 44.05
C GLY A 11 22.91 0.13 42.72
N LEU A 12 21.57 0.01 42.68
CA LEU A 12 20.93 0.13 41.38
C LEU A 12 20.98 1.60 40.94
N PRO A 13 21.56 1.92 39.77
CA PRO A 13 21.48 3.26 39.25
C PRO A 13 19.99 3.61 39.11
N ASP A 14 19.66 4.80 39.60
CA ASP A 14 18.34 5.41 39.44
C ASP A 14 17.93 5.30 37.96
N THR A 15 17.05 4.34 37.64
CA THR A 15 16.46 4.23 36.34
C THR A 15 15.57 5.45 36.18
N GLY A 16 16.21 6.56 35.84
CA GLY A 16 15.52 7.80 35.51
C GLY A 16 14.34 7.43 34.65
N THR A 17 13.14 7.66 35.17
CA THR A 17 11.90 7.42 34.47
C THR A 17 11.96 8.17 33.16
N PHE A 18 12.40 7.50 32.09
CA PHE A 18 12.25 7.98 30.72
C PHE A 18 10.74 8.10 30.48
N ARG A 19 10.18 9.26 30.82
CA ARG A 19 8.83 9.64 30.41
C ARG A 19 8.87 9.80 28.90
N SER A 20 8.71 8.66 28.19
CA SER A 20 8.53 8.70 26.74
C SER A 20 7.22 9.45 26.47
N THR A 21 7.34 10.60 25.81
CA THR A 21 6.16 11.30 25.33
C THR A 21 5.48 10.49 24.24
N PRO A 22 4.16 10.59 24.06
CA PRO A 22 3.46 9.85 23.01
C PRO A 22 4.10 10.03 21.61
N THR A 23 4.63 11.20 21.33
CA THR A 23 5.31 11.51 20.06
C THR A 23 6.64 10.76 19.90
N THR A 24 7.44 10.64 20.95
CA THR A 24 8.70 9.88 20.93
C THR A 24 8.44 8.39 20.78
N ALA A 25 7.41 7.85 21.43
CA ALA A 25 7.02 6.46 21.31
C ALA A 25 6.50 6.14 19.90
N PHE A 26 5.68 6.98 19.29
CA PHE A 26 5.24 6.86 17.90
C PHE A 26 6.43 6.85 16.92
N GLY A 27 7.36 7.81 17.07
CA GLY A 27 8.57 7.89 16.27
C GLY A 27 9.46 6.65 16.41
N ALA A 28 9.60 6.10 17.61
CA ALA A 28 10.38 4.89 17.87
C ALA A 28 9.78 3.65 17.18
N LEU A 29 8.45 3.49 17.19
CA LEU A 29 7.77 2.41 16.47
C LEU A 29 7.96 2.54 14.96
N LEU A 30 7.79 3.73 14.40
CA LEU A 30 7.99 3.98 12.98
C LEU A 30 9.44 3.73 12.56
N LEU A 31 10.42 4.18 13.33
CA LEU A 31 11.83 3.91 13.07
C LEU A 31 12.18 2.43 13.17
N ARG A 32 11.55 1.68 14.07
CA ARG A 32 11.68 0.22 14.15
C ARG A 32 11.22 -0.43 12.85
N ASP A 33 10.01 -0.10 12.39
CA ASP A 33 9.45 -0.69 11.17
C ASP A 33 10.27 -0.34 9.91
N LEU A 34 10.79 0.88 9.83
CA LEU A 34 11.72 1.29 8.76
C LEU A 34 13.09 0.59 8.87
N SER A 35 13.56 0.31 10.08
CA SER A 35 14.81 -0.44 10.28
C SER A 35 14.69 -1.89 9.84
N VAL A 36 13.53 -2.53 10.07
CA VAL A 36 13.21 -3.87 9.56
C VAL A 36 13.20 -3.85 8.04
N LEU A 37 12.51 -2.87 7.42
CA LEU A 37 12.52 -2.70 5.97
C LEU A 37 13.93 -2.58 5.41
N ARG A 38 14.81 -1.80 6.06
CA ARG A 38 16.21 -1.65 5.64
C ARG A 38 17.00 -2.95 5.72
N LYS A 39 16.79 -3.76 6.76
CA LYS A 39 17.47 -5.05 6.93
C LYS A 39 17.03 -6.09 5.89
N GLU A 40 15.74 -6.07 5.52
CA GLU A 40 15.15 -7.00 4.56
C GLU A 40 14.96 -6.39 3.17
N PHE A 41 15.69 -5.31 2.86
CA PHE A 41 15.47 -4.52 1.64
C PHE A 41 15.59 -5.33 0.36
N GLY A 42 16.49 -6.32 0.31
CA GLY A 42 16.64 -7.21 -0.85
C GLY A 42 15.38 -8.07 -1.08
N GLN A 43 14.80 -8.64 -0.02
CA GLN A 43 13.55 -9.42 -0.11
C GLN A 43 12.37 -8.50 -0.45
N PHE A 44 12.35 -7.30 0.12
CA PHE A 44 11.36 -6.28 -0.19
C PHE A 44 11.36 -5.94 -1.69
N ILE A 45 12.53 -5.66 -2.29
CA ILE A 45 12.65 -5.38 -3.72
C ILE A 45 12.16 -6.57 -4.54
N ALA A 46 12.65 -7.78 -4.26
CA ALA A 46 12.28 -8.97 -5.02
C ALA A 46 10.76 -9.18 -5.03
N ARG A 47 10.12 -9.08 -3.87
CA ARG A 47 8.66 -9.23 -3.72
C ARG A 47 7.88 -8.11 -4.41
N THR A 48 8.36 -6.86 -4.28
CA THR A 48 7.69 -5.67 -4.82
C THR A 48 7.76 -5.60 -6.34
N VAL A 49 8.91 -6.00 -6.91
CA VAL A 49 9.19 -5.84 -8.35
C VAL A 49 8.63 -6.99 -9.16
N MET A 50 8.64 -8.21 -8.65
CA MET A 50 8.36 -9.41 -9.45
C MET A 50 7.01 -9.33 -10.18
N GLN A 51 5.95 -9.00 -9.48
CA GLN A 51 4.62 -8.99 -10.08
C GLN A 51 4.42 -7.86 -11.10
N PRO A 52 4.72 -6.57 -10.78
CA PRO A 52 4.65 -5.49 -11.75
C PRO A 52 5.57 -5.71 -12.95
N LEU A 53 6.77 -6.24 -12.73
CA LEU A 53 7.73 -6.55 -13.79
C LEU A 53 7.17 -7.58 -14.78
N LEU A 54 6.60 -8.68 -14.27
CA LEU A 54 5.98 -9.69 -15.13
C LEU A 54 4.84 -9.12 -15.96
N PHE A 55 4.00 -8.26 -15.38
CA PHE A 55 2.93 -7.60 -16.13
C PHE A 55 3.48 -6.70 -17.22
N VAL A 56 4.40 -5.81 -16.91
CA VAL A 56 5.01 -4.92 -17.91
C VAL A 56 5.74 -5.74 -18.96
N PHE A 57 6.51 -6.75 -18.58
CA PHE A 57 7.25 -7.59 -19.49
C PHE A 57 6.32 -8.31 -20.48
N VAL A 58 5.26 -8.95 -20.01
CA VAL A 58 4.35 -9.68 -20.89
C VAL A 58 3.55 -8.72 -21.77
N PHE A 59 2.90 -7.72 -21.18
CA PHE A 59 1.94 -6.87 -21.92
C PHE A 59 2.58 -5.74 -22.72
N ALA A 60 3.71 -5.19 -22.25
CA ALA A 60 4.36 -4.06 -22.92
C ALA A 60 5.65 -4.43 -23.67
N TYR A 61 6.19 -5.63 -23.46
CA TYR A 61 7.37 -6.09 -24.19
C TYR A 61 7.05 -7.28 -25.09
N VAL A 62 6.57 -8.40 -24.55
CA VAL A 62 6.36 -9.63 -25.33
C VAL A 62 5.24 -9.46 -26.36
N PHE A 63 4.06 -9.01 -25.97
CA PHE A 63 2.91 -8.88 -26.88
C PHE A 63 3.18 -7.96 -28.08
N PRO A 64 3.78 -6.75 -27.91
CA PRO A 64 4.18 -5.94 -29.05
C PRO A 64 5.20 -6.63 -29.97
N LYS A 65 6.16 -7.38 -29.42
CA LYS A 65 7.20 -8.07 -30.19
C LYS A 65 6.66 -9.21 -31.05
N ILE A 66 5.61 -9.91 -30.61
CA ILE A 66 4.97 -11.00 -31.37
C ILE A 66 3.82 -10.50 -32.25
N GLY A 67 3.63 -9.16 -32.36
CA GLY A 67 2.58 -8.57 -33.20
C GLY A 67 1.16 -8.66 -32.60
N GLN A 68 1.01 -9.09 -31.36
CA GLN A 68 -0.27 -9.20 -30.63
C GLN A 68 -0.54 -8.00 -29.70
N GLY A 69 0.14 -6.87 -29.92
CA GLY A 69 -0.11 -5.65 -29.14
C GLY A 69 -1.55 -5.15 -29.29
N VAL A 70 -2.12 -4.67 -28.19
CA VAL A 70 -3.47 -4.08 -28.18
C VAL A 70 -3.53 -2.90 -29.16
N GLY A 71 -4.38 -3.00 -30.19
CA GLY A 71 -4.52 -1.98 -31.24
C GLY A 71 -3.48 -2.06 -32.36
N GLY A 72 -2.77 -3.19 -32.53
CA GLY A 72 -1.74 -3.36 -33.55
C GLY A 72 -0.46 -2.54 -33.26
N ALA A 73 0.40 -2.33 -34.28
CA ALA A 73 1.68 -1.63 -34.11
C ALA A 73 1.54 -0.17 -33.64
N ALA A 74 0.53 0.54 -34.13
CA ALA A 74 0.24 1.92 -33.70
C ALA A 74 -0.40 1.99 -32.30
N GLY A 75 -1.20 0.99 -31.92
CA GLY A 75 -1.84 0.93 -30.62
C GLY A 75 -0.91 0.49 -29.49
N SER A 76 0.17 -0.22 -29.79
CA SER A 76 1.10 -0.74 -28.76
C SER A 76 1.82 0.35 -27.96
N ALA A 77 2.21 1.46 -28.60
CA ALA A 77 2.81 2.60 -27.92
C ALA A 77 1.81 3.34 -27.02
N ALA A 78 0.57 3.52 -27.50
CA ALA A 78 -0.51 4.08 -26.70
C ALA A 78 -0.83 3.17 -25.49
N PHE A 79 -0.86 1.86 -25.69
CA PHE A 79 -1.10 0.90 -24.62
C PHE A 79 0.01 0.92 -23.57
N SER A 80 1.30 0.97 -23.96
CA SER A 80 2.41 1.10 -23.00
C SER A 80 2.28 2.35 -22.13
N SER A 81 1.85 3.47 -22.73
CA SER A 81 1.61 4.72 -22.00
C SER A 81 0.40 4.64 -21.04
N ILE A 82 -0.63 3.82 -21.36
CA ILE A 82 -1.76 3.54 -20.46
C ILE A 82 -1.32 2.66 -19.29
N LEU A 83 -0.44 1.69 -19.56
CA LEU A 83 -0.05 0.66 -18.61
C LEU A 83 0.81 1.22 -17.46
N VAL A 84 1.74 2.14 -17.75
CA VAL A 84 2.69 2.67 -16.75
C VAL A 84 2.00 3.25 -15.51
N PRO A 85 1.03 4.17 -15.61
CA PRO A 85 0.31 4.68 -14.43
C PRO A 85 -0.39 3.59 -13.63
N GLY A 86 -1.03 2.65 -14.33
CA GLY A 86 -1.72 1.52 -13.72
C GLY A 86 -0.78 0.60 -12.94
N VAL A 87 0.39 0.30 -13.49
CA VAL A 87 1.40 -0.56 -12.84
C VAL A 87 1.97 0.10 -11.59
N VAL A 88 2.22 1.41 -11.61
CA VAL A 88 2.64 2.16 -10.43
C VAL A 88 1.56 2.11 -9.33
N ALA A 89 0.29 2.27 -9.70
CA ALA A 89 -0.83 2.15 -8.77
C ALA A 89 -0.96 0.73 -8.19
N ILE A 90 -0.77 -0.32 -9.03
CA ILE A 90 -0.74 -1.73 -8.58
C ILE A 90 0.39 -1.95 -7.57
N ALA A 91 1.60 -1.49 -7.87
CA ALA A 91 2.73 -1.65 -6.95
C ALA A 91 2.44 -0.98 -5.60
N CYS A 92 1.88 0.22 -5.63
CA CYS A 92 1.51 0.96 -4.44
C CYS A 92 0.45 0.24 -3.60
N ILE A 93 -0.64 -0.26 -4.23
CA ILE A 93 -1.72 -0.94 -3.49
C ILE A 93 -1.28 -2.29 -2.94
N PHE A 94 -0.55 -3.09 -3.71
CA PHE A 94 -0.05 -4.38 -3.24
C PHE A 94 0.88 -4.21 -2.05
N GLN A 95 1.85 -3.30 -2.17
CA GLN A 95 2.81 -3.10 -1.09
C GLN A 95 2.16 -2.47 0.13
N GLY A 96 1.25 -1.50 -0.04
CA GLY A 96 0.51 -0.90 1.07
C GLY A 96 -0.32 -1.93 1.84
N ILE A 97 -1.02 -2.81 1.13
CA ILE A 97 -1.77 -3.91 1.76
C ILE A 97 -0.82 -4.88 2.48
N GLN A 98 0.23 -5.36 1.81
CA GLN A 98 1.13 -6.36 2.37
C GLN A 98 1.91 -5.84 3.58
N ALA A 99 2.36 -4.59 3.54
CA ALA A 99 3.13 -3.97 4.61
C ALA A 99 2.34 -3.81 5.91
N VAL A 100 1.01 -3.73 5.84
CA VAL A 100 0.15 -3.57 7.01
C VAL A 100 -0.57 -4.87 7.37
N ALA A 101 -1.21 -5.52 6.38
CA ALA A 101 -2.05 -6.68 6.65
C ALA A 101 -1.25 -7.88 7.14
N LEU A 102 -0.11 -8.21 6.52
CA LEU A 102 0.65 -9.40 6.87
C LEU A 102 1.25 -9.35 8.28
N PRO A 103 1.96 -8.26 8.70
CA PRO A 103 2.44 -8.14 10.06
C PRO A 103 1.32 -8.20 11.09
N LEU A 104 0.21 -7.48 10.86
CA LEU A 104 -0.92 -7.49 11.79
C LEU A 104 -1.53 -8.89 11.96
N VAL A 105 -1.69 -9.63 10.87
CA VAL A 105 -2.18 -11.01 10.93
C VAL A 105 -1.23 -11.91 11.71
N GLN A 106 0.08 -11.72 11.56
CA GLN A 106 1.10 -12.45 12.32
C GLN A 106 1.09 -12.05 13.81
N ASP A 107 1.05 -10.74 14.09
CA ASP A 107 1.05 -10.20 15.45
C ASP A 107 -0.19 -10.65 16.24
N PHE A 108 -1.37 -10.70 15.60
CA PHE A 108 -2.60 -11.17 16.23
C PHE A 108 -2.73 -12.71 16.29
N GLY A 109 -2.11 -13.42 15.33
CA GLY A 109 -2.31 -14.85 15.17
C GLY A 109 -1.27 -15.75 15.82
N TYR A 110 -0.01 -15.31 15.84
CA TYR A 110 1.12 -16.18 16.22
C TYR A 110 2.03 -15.62 17.30
N SER A 111 2.41 -14.35 17.26
CA SER A 111 3.44 -13.81 18.16
C SER A 111 2.88 -13.10 19.40
N ARG A 112 1.62 -12.65 19.38
CA ARG A 112 0.99 -11.80 20.41
C ARG A 112 1.82 -10.54 20.79
N GLU A 113 2.77 -10.15 19.92
CA GLU A 113 3.60 -8.94 20.15
C GLU A 113 2.78 -7.66 20.23
N ILE A 114 1.51 -7.71 19.78
CA ILE A 114 0.61 -6.56 19.88
C ILE A 114 0.29 -6.20 21.33
N GLU A 115 0.30 -7.20 22.24
CA GLU A 115 0.08 -6.96 23.67
C GLU A 115 1.20 -6.08 24.26
N ASP A 116 2.46 -6.34 23.88
CA ASP A 116 3.61 -5.52 24.30
C ASP A 116 3.57 -4.11 23.69
N ARG A 117 3.08 -3.97 22.46
CA ARG A 117 2.98 -2.66 21.79
C ARG A 117 1.87 -1.78 22.38
N VAL A 118 0.80 -2.38 22.88
CA VAL A 118 -0.30 -1.68 23.52
C VAL A 118 0.06 -1.28 24.96
N MET A 119 1.04 -1.94 25.59
CA MET A 119 1.60 -1.52 26.89
C MET A 119 2.45 -0.23 26.79
N ALA A 120 2.83 0.21 25.58
CA ALA A 120 3.44 1.52 25.40
C ALA A 120 2.45 2.63 25.82
N PRO A 121 2.91 3.78 26.32
CA PRO A 121 2.05 4.90 26.73
C PRO A 121 1.42 5.62 25.52
N LEU A 122 0.78 4.85 24.66
CA LEU A 122 0.14 5.29 23.41
C LEU A 122 -1.33 4.87 23.39
N PRO A 123 -2.23 5.75 22.92
CA PRO A 123 -3.60 5.32 22.67
C PRO A 123 -3.63 4.28 21.54
N VAL A 124 -4.45 3.25 21.68
CA VAL A 124 -4.56 2.10 20.76
C VAL A 124 -4.73 2.52 19.30
N TRP A 125 -5.49 3.58 19.04
CA TRP A 125 -5.67 4.11 17.68
C TRP A 125 -4.38 4.66 17.04
N SER A 126 -3.44 5.18 17.87
CA SER A 126 -2.19 5.73 17.32
C SER A 126 -1.23 4.65 16.82
N VAL A 127 -1.28 3.46 17.40
CA VAL A 127 -0.54 2.28 16.91
C VAL A 127 -1.09 1.87 15.54
N ALA A 128 -2.41 1.86 15.36
CA ALA A 128 -3.02 1.58 14.06
C ALA A 128 -2.63 2.63 12.99
N VAL A 129 -2.61 3.92 13.36
CA VAL A 129 -2.17 5.00 12.45
C VAL A 129 -0.69 4.87 12.13
N GLU A 130 0.16 4.51 13.10
CA GLU A 130 1.58 4.25 12.87
C GLU A 130 1.78 3.17 11.79
N LYS A 131 1.04 2.06 11.86
CA LYS A 131 1.08 1.00 10.85
C LYS A 131 0.67 1.49 9.45
N VAL A 132 -0.33 2.35 9.37
CA VAL A 132 -0.74 2.97 8.10
C VAL A 132 0.37 3.88 7.55
N VAL A 133 1.01 4.69 8.39
CA VAL A 133 2.11 5.56 7.97
C VAL A 133 3.31 4.73 7.50
N ALA A 134 3.71 3.70 8.26
CA ALA A 134 4.79 2.79 7.86
C ALA A 134 4.48 2.08 6.54
N GLY A 135 3.25 1.57 6.37
CA GLY A 135 2.80 0.91 5.15
C GLY A 135 2.72 1.86 3.96
N ALA A 136 2.27 3.10 4.17
CA ALA A 136 2.25 4.13 3.14
C ALA A 136 3.67 4.48 2.65
N LEU A 137 4.63 4.64 3.57
CA LEU A 137 6.04 4.86 3.21
C LEU A 137 6.60 3.70 2.38
N GLN A 138 6.29 2.45 2.74
CA GLN A 138 6.68 1.28 1.95
C GLN A 138 6.02 1.26 0.58
N GLY A 139 4.75 1.67 0.47
CA GLY A 139 4.04 1.83 -0.80
C GLY A 139 4.67 2.88 -1.70
N LEU A 140 5.11 4.01 -1.13
CA LEU A 140 5.84 5.05 -1.86
C LEU A 140 7.18 4.54 -2.39
N VAL A 141 7.95 3.81 -1.57
CA VAL A 141 9.22 3.20 -2.00
C VAL A 141 8.97 2.18 -3.11
N ALA A 142 7.91 1.37 -3.00
CA ALA A 142 7.52 0.43 -4.04
C ALA A 142 7.21 1.13 -5.38
N ALA A 143 6.40 2.18 -5.34
CA ALA A 143 6.08 2.98 -6.52
C ALA A 143 7.33 3.61 -7.15
N ALA A 144 8.25 4.13 -6.33
CA ALA A 144 9.51 4.72 -6.77
C ALA A 144 10.45 3.70 -7.45
N ILE A 145 10.45 2.44 -6.99
CA ILE A 145 11.24 1.36 -7.59
C ILE A 145 10.61 0.86 -8.89
N VAL A 146 9.29 0.72 -8.92
CA VAL A 146 8.55 0.18 -10.07
C VAL A 146 8.45 1.20 -11.20
N PHE A 147 8.41 2.49 -10.90
CA PHE A 147 8.31 3.53 -11.91
C PHE A 147 9.41 3.46 -13.00
N PRO A 148 10.72 3.40 -12.67
CA PRO A 148 11.76 3.22 -13.68
C PRO A 148 11.61 1.93 -14.47
N LEU A 149 11.23 0.80 -13.82
CA LEU A 149 11.01 -0.46 -14.52
C LEU A 149 9.88 -0.37 -15.54
N ALA A 150 8.78 0.31 -15.17
CA ALA A 150 7.65 0.53 -16.06
C ALA A 150 8.01 1.44 -17.24
N LEU A 151 9.08 2.22 -17.18
CA LEU A 151 9.58 3.07 -18.27
C LEU A 151 10.54 2.34 -19.21
N PHE A 152 11.47 1.56 -18.66
CA PHE A 152 12.59 0.99 -19.41
C PHE A 152 12.29 -0.40 -20.00
N VAL A 153 11.34 -1.15 -19.43
CA VAL A 153 11.02 -2.51 -19.88
C VAL A 153 10.18 -2.55 -21.17
N PRO A 154 9.22 -1.62 -21.42
CA PRO A 154 8.40 -1.66 -22.62
C PRO A 154 9.22 -1.68 -23.91
N ALA A 155 8.77 -2.45 -24.93
CA ALA A 155 9.40 -2.51 -26.25
C ALA A 155 9.09 -1.26 -27.11
N THR A 156 8.07 -0.50 -26.74
CA THR A 156 7.63 0.72 -27.41
C THR A 156 7.86 1.95 -26.56
N PRO A 157 8.19 3.10 -27.14
CA PRO A 157 8.40 4.33 -26.38
C PRO A 157 7.18 4.69 -25.53
N VAL A 158 7.41 5.01 -24.26
CA VAL A 158 6.37 5.50 -23.36
C VAL A 158 6.40 7.03 -23.39
N HIS A 159 5.27 7.64 -23.77
CA HIS A 159 5.14 9.09 -23.81
C HIS A 159 4.58 9.57 -22.45
N LEU A 160 5.44 10.14 -21.64
CA LEU A 160 5.06 10.74 -20.36
C LEU A 160 5.03 12.27 -20.48
N ASP A 161 4.03 12.86 -19.84
CA ASP A 161 3.95 14.28 -19.53
C ASP A 161 3.73 14.40 -18.01
N VAL A 162 4.84 14.29 -17.28
CA VAL A 162 4.81 14.24 -15.81
C VAL A 162 4.41 15.58 -15.25
N ARG A 163 3.36 15.58 -14.43
CA ARG A 163 2.91 16.74 -13.62
C ARG A 163 3.35 16.57 -12.17
N PRO A 164 4.53 17.11 -11.77
CA PRO A 164 5.14 16.81 -10.48
C PRO A 164 4.26 17.19 -9.28
N MET A 165 3.57 18.32 -9.35
CA MET A 165 2.67 18.79 -8.28
C MET A 165 1.54 17.78 -8.00
N LEU A 166 0.92 17.23 -9.06
CA LEU A 166 -0.14 16.23 -8.92
C LEU A 166 0.42 14.90 -8.42
N LEU A 167 1.55 14.47 -8.95
CA LEU A 167 2.20 13.24 -8.52
C LEU A 167 2.56 13.31 -7.04
N PHE A 168 3.09 14.45 -6.58
CA PHE A 168 3.50 14.66 -5.19
C PHE A 168 2.33 14.65 -4.20
N THR A 169 1.12 14.97 -4.63
CA THR A 169 -0.08 14.92 -3.78
C THR A 169 -0.85 13.61 -3.91
N LEU A 170 -0.98 13.09 -5.14
CA LEU A 170 -1.80 11.91 -5.41
C LEU A 170 -1.10 10.59 -5.03
N LEU A 171 0.22 10.50 -5.22
CA LEU A 171 0.95 9.27 -4.88
C LEU A 171 0.98 9.00 -3.36
N PRO A 172 1.26 9.99 -2.47
CA PRO A 172 1.11 9.78 -1.02
C PRO A 172 -0.32 9.45 -0.61
N LEU A 173 -1.32 10.10 -1.20
CA LEU A 173 -2.72 9.82 -0.92
C LEU A 173 -3.09 8.37 -1.34
N ALA A 174 -2.62 7.91 -2.49
CA ALA A 174 -2.77 6.53 -2.94
C ALA A 174 -2.10 5.55 -1.97
N ALA A 175 -0.90 5.86 -1.48
CA ALA A 175 -0.19 5.04 -0.51
C ALA A 175 -0.94 4.93 0.82
N VAL A 176 -1.51 6.03 1.31
CA VAL A 176 -2.35 6.03 2.52
C VAL A 176 -3.63 5.22 2.29
N THR A 177 -4.28 5.35 1.13
CA THR A 177 -5.47 4.56 0.78
C THR A 177 -5.15 3.06 0.81
N ALA A 178 -4.04 2.66 0.20
CA ALA A 178 -3.57 1.28 0.14
C ALA A 178 -3.25 0.71 1.54
N ALA A 179 -2.50 1.45 2.35
CA ALA A 179 -2.13 1.06 3.70
C ALA A 179 -3.36 0.98 4.64
N SER A 180 -4.32 1.90 4.48
CA SER A 180 -5.58 1.87 5.24
C SER A 180 -6.44 0.67 4.87
N LEU A 181 -6.48 0.26 3.59
CA LEU A 181 -7.11 -0.99 3.17
C LEU A 181 -6.39 -2.19 3.80
N GLY A 182 -5.05 -2.17 3.82
CA GLY A 182 -4.24 -3.18 4.52
C GLY A 182 -4.58 -3.29 6.01
N LEU A 183 -4.84 -2.16 6.68
CA LEU A 183 -5.28 -2.15 8.08
C LEU A 183 -6.64 -2.84 8.26
N VAL A 184 -7.62 -2.58 7.39
CA VAL A 184 -8.92 -3.26 7.42
C VAL A 184 -8.75 -4.76 7.25
N LEU A 185 -7.99 -5.19 6.24
CA LEU A 185 -7.76 -6.60 5.96
C LEU A 185 -7.02 -7.30 7.12
N GLY A 186 -5.97 -6.68 7.65
CA GLY A 186 -5.18 -7.23 8.75
C GLY A 186 -5.95 -7.36 10.07
N THR A 187 -6.92 -6.47 10.30
CA THR A 187 -7.69 -6.47 11.55
C THR A 187 -8.97 -7.29 11.49
N ARG A 188 -9.57 -7.47 10.31
CA ARG A 188 -10.87 -8.14 10.16
C ARG A 188 -10.78 -9.59 9.71
N VAL A 189 -9.61 -10.03 9.22
CA VAL A 189 -9.43 -11.34 8.63
C VAL A 189 -8.72 -12.29 9.59
N ASN A 190 -9.19 -13.54 9.64
CA ASN A 190 -8.51 -14.59 10.37
C ASN A 190 -7.20 -14.98 9.67
N PRO A 191 -6.09 -15.25 10.40
CA PRO A 191 -4.80 -15.63 9.83
C PRO A 191 -4.88 -16.79 8.82
N ARG A 192 -5.75 -17.77 9.09
CA ARG A 192 -5.94 -18.94 8.22
C ARG A 192 -6.60 -18.65 6.87
N GLN A 193 -7.29 -17.50 6.76
CA GLN A 193 -8.04 -17.10 5.56
C GLN A 193 -7.28 -16.12 4.67
N VAL A 194 -6.09 -15.67 5.09
CA VAL A 194 -5.30 -14.68 4.34
C VAL A 194 -5.01 -15.08 2.90
N PRO A 195 -4.57 -16.34 2.59
CA PRO A 195 -4.33 -16.73 1.20
C PRO A 195 -5.60 -16.68 0.34
N LEU A 196 -6.73 -17.11 0.90
CA LEU A 196 -8.03 -17.08 0.24
C LEU A 196 -8.47 -15.63 -0.04
N LEU A 197 -8.24 -14.74 0.91
CA LEU A 197 -8.59 -13.33 0.80
C LEU A 197 -7.79 -12.62 -0.30
N PHE A 198 -6.51 -12.92 -0.44
CA PHE A 198 -5.71 -12.41 -1.54
C PHE A 198 -6.29 -12.84 -2.90
N GLY A 199 -6.71 -14.09 -3.05
CA GLY A 199 -7.35 -14.56 -4.28
C GLY A 199 -8.72 -13.93 -4.55
N ILE A 200 -9.58 -13.82 -3.55
CA ILE A 200 -10.98 -13.38 -3.72
C ILE A 200 -11.09 -11.85 -3.74
N VAL A 201 -10.27 -11.11 -3.00
CA VAL A 201 -10.40 -9.65 -2.86
C VAL A 201 -9.36 -8.91 -3.69
N VAL A 202 -8.08 -9.27 -3.57
CA VAL A 202 -7.01 -8.49 -4.20
C VAL A 202 -6.98 -8.69 -5.72
N ILE A 203 -7.22 -9.91 -6.21
CA ILE A 203 -7.24 -10.16 -7.66
C ILE A 203 -8.35 -9.35 -8.35
N PRO A 204 -9.62 -9.38 -7.94
CA PRO A 204 -10.65 -8.52 -8.54
C PRO A 204 -10.34 -7.03 -8.42
N ILE A 205 -9.79 -6.57 -7.30
CA ILE A 205 -9.38 -5.17 -7.14
C ILE A 205 -8.40 -4.78 -8.26
N VAL A 206 -7.40 -5.62 -8.55
CA VAL A 206 -6.39 -5.33 -9.57
C VAL A 206 -6.97 -5.35 -10.98
N PHE A 207 -7.72 -6.37 -11.34
CA PHE A 207 -8.27 -6.50 -12.69
C PHE A 207 -9.36 -5.47 -13.00
N LEU A 208 -10.15 -5.08 -12.01
CA LEU A 208 -11.21 -4.08 -12.14
C LEU A 208 -10.76 -2.66 -11.74
N GLY A 209 -9.47 -2.46 -11.50
CA GLY A 209 -8.89 -1.21 -11.01
C GLY A 209 -8.60 -0.15 -12.08
N ALA A 210 -9.14 -0.28 -13.31
CA ALA A 210 -8.84 0.61 -14.43
C ALA A 210 -7.33 0.79 -14.70
N THR A 211 -6.55 -0.25 -14.42
CA THR A 211 -5.08 -0.25 -14.57
C THR A 211 -4.65 -0.46 -16.00
N TYR A 212 -5.37 -1.32 -16.73
CA TYR A 212 -5.09 -1.72 -18.11
C TYR A 212 -5.89 -0.94 -19.14
N TYR A 213 -6.85 -0.15 -18.72
CA TYR A 213 -7.74 0.68 -19.55
C TYR A 213 -8.15 1.94 -18.76
N PRO A 214 -8.36 3.08 -19.43
CA PRO A 214 -8.92 4.26 -18.77
C PRO A 214 -10.38 4.03 -18.39
N TRP A 215 -10.81 4.51 -17.22
CA TRP A 215 -12.22 4.41 -16.80
C TRP A 215 -13.20 5.01 -17.82
N ALA A 216 -12.79 6.08 -18.52
CA ALA A 216 -13.60 6.74 -19.55
C ALA A 216 -13.96 5.80 -20.71
N THR A 217 -13.12 4.80 -21.02
CA THR A 217 -13.36 3.86 -22.13
C THR A 217 -14.45 2.81 -21.81
N LEU A 218 -14.91 2.70 -20.57
CA LEU A 218 -15.99 1.79 -20.18
C LEU A 218 -17.39 2.30 -20.54
N THR A 219 -17.50 3.39 -21.31
CA THR A 219 -18.81 3.95 -21.74
C THR A 219 -19.72 2.93 -22.45
N PRO A 220 -19.20 1.95 -23.25
CA PRO A 220 -20.04 0.91 -23.85
C PRO A 220 -20.63 -0.09 -22.86
N ILE A 221 -20.13 -0.15 -21.61
CA ILE A 221 -20.56 -1.10 -20.57
C ILE A 221 -20.95 -0.31 -19.31
N PRO A 222 -22.12 0.36 -19.30
CA PRO A 222 -22.49 1.33 -18.25
C PRO A 222 -22.54 0.72 -16.83
N TRP A 223 -23.02 -0.52 -16.71
CA TRP A 223 -23.09 -1.21 -15.42
C TRP A 223 -21.69 -1.45 -14.83
N LEU A 224 -20.73 -1.88 -15.67
CA LEU A 224 -19.35 -2.10 -15.22
C LEU A 224 -18.68 -0.78 -14.86
N LYS A 225 -18.92 0.28 -15.66
CA LYS A 225 -18.43 1.64 -15.41
C LYS A 225 -18.86 2.17 -14.03
N ALA A 226 -20.08 1.81 -13.58
CA ALA A 226 -20.58 2.14 -12.25
C ALA A 226 -19.99 1.24 -11.14
N VAL A 227 -19.96 -0.08 -11.35
CA VAL A 227 -19.49 -1.04 -10.35
C VAL A 227 -18.00 -0.84 -10.01
N VAL A 228 -17.15 -0.54 -10.99
CA VAL A 228 -15.72 -0.33 -10.75
C VAL A 228 -15.44 0.88 -9.84
N LEU A 229 -16.37 1.83 -9.69
CA LEU A 229 -16.21 2.96 -8.77
C LEU A 229 -16.20 2.56 -7.29
N LEU A 230 -16.63 1.33 -6.96
CA LEU A 230 -16.49 0.76 -5.62
C LEU A 230 -15.07 0.27 -5.33
N ASN A 231 -14.21 0.30 -6.34
CA ASN A 231 -12.82 -0.15 -6.24
C ASN A 231 -11.88 1.05 -6.01
N PRO A 232 -11.16 1.12 -4.88
CA PRO A 232 -10.25 2.23 -4.59
C PRO A 232 -9.12 2.34 -5.62
N LEU A 233 -8.68 1.21 -6.21
CA LEU A 233 -7.61 1.19 -7.20
C LEU A 233 -7.97 1.98 -8.48
N VAL A 234 -9.25 2.11 -8.82
CA VAL A 234 -9.68 2.93 -9.96
C VAL A 234 -9.23 4.38 -9.79
N TYR A 235 -9.47 4.96 -8.61
CA TYR A 235 -9.07 6.34 -8.31
C TYR A 235 -7.55 6.49 -8.22
N MET A 236 -6.85 5.47 -7.71
CA MET A 236 -5.39 5.46 -7.69
C MET A 236 -4.80 5.40 -9.11
N SER A 237 -5.32 4.53 -9.98
CA SER A 237 -4.89 4.39 -11.37
C SER A 237 -5.16 5.65 -12.18
N GLU A 238 -6.36 6.23 -12.04
CA GLU A 238 -6.73 7.50 -12.68
C GLU A 238 -5.90 8.66 -12.12
N GLY A 239 -5.58 8.66 -10.84
CA GLY A 239 -4.68 9.62 -10.20
C GLY A 239 -3.26 9.55 -10.75
N MET A 240 -2.72 8.35 -10.94
CA MET A 240 -1.42 8.19 -11.59
C MET A 240 -1.49 8.57 -13.07
N ARG A 241 -2.61 8.28 -13.76
CA ARG A 241 -2.81 8.62 -15.18
C ARG A 241 -2.83 10.14 -15.40
N ILE A 242 -3.58 10.88 -14.63
CA ILE A 242 -3.61 12.35 -14.75
C ILE A 242 -2.28 13.01 -14.38
N SER A 243 -1.46 12.32 -13.55
CA SER A 243 -0.15 12.81 -13.12
C SER A 243 0.98 12.49 -14.10
N LEU A 244 0.90 11.37 -14.82
CA LEU A 244 1.98 10.84 -15.66
C LEU A 244 1.66 10.90 -17.16
N THR A 245 0.39 10.75 -17.53
CA THR A 245 -0.08 10.68 -18.93
C THR A 245 -1.38 11.45 -19.12
N PRO A 246 -1.40 12.78 -18.85
CA PRO A 246 -2.62 13.59 -18.89
C PRO A 246 -3.27 13.69 -20.27
N GLN A 247 -2.56 13.34 -21.34
CA GLN A 247 -3.08 13.25 -22.70
C GLN A 247 -4.05 12.07 -22.89
N ILE A 248 -4.05 11.07 -21.98
CA ILE A 248 -4.97 9.93 -22.02
C ILE A 248 -6.25 10.32 -21.29
N PRO A 249 -7.44 9.91 -21.78
CA PRO A 249 -8.69 10.18 -21.09
C PRO A 249 -8.64 9.70 -19.64
N HIS A 250 -9.02 10.57 -18.71
CA HIS A 250 -8.99 10.32 -17.28
C HIS A 250 -10.21 10.92 -16.57
N MET A 251 -10.42 10.57 -15.30
CA MET A 251 -11.44 11.17 -14.45
C MET A 251 -11.13 12.63 -14.10
N THR A 252 -12.14 13.36 -13.66
CA THR A 252 -11.98 14.72 -13.13
C THR A 252 -11.16 14.72 -11.83
N TYR A 253 -10.44 15.80 -11.56
CA TYR A 253 -9.65 15.97 -10.33
C TYR A 253 -10.51 15.74 -9.07
N ALA A 254 -11.73 16.35 -9.04
CA ALA A 254 -12.63 16.23 -7.91
C ALA A 254 -13.04 14.78 -7.62
N ALA A 255 -13.29 13.97 -8.66
CA ALA A 255 -13.63 12.56 -8.51
C ALA A 255 -12.42 11.76 -7.98
N ILE A 256 -11.22 12.00 -8.51
CA ILE A 256 -9.99 11.31 -8.08
C ILE A 256 -9.68 11.60 -6.61
N TYR A 257 -9.57 12.88 -6.24
CA TYR A 257 -9.27 13.26 -4.85
C TYR A 257 -10.39 12.85 -3.90
N GLY A 258 -11.64 13.11 -4.27
CA GLY A 258 -12.82 12.76 -3.46
C GLY A 258 -12.92 11.26 -3.22
N GLY A 259 -12.69 10.45 -4.25
CA GLY A 259 -12.68 9.00 -4.13
C GLY A 259 -11.55 8.49 -3.22
N MET A 260 -10.31 8.94 -3.45
CA MET A 260 -9.18 8.51 -2.61
C MET A 260 -9.31 8.98 -1.17
N ILE A 261 -9.71 10.22 -0.91
CA ILE A 261 -9.93 10.73 0.45
C ILE A 261 -11.07 9.96 1.12
N GLY A 262 -12.19 9.74 0.40
CA GLY A 262 -13.33 8.99 0.91
C GLY A 262 -12.98 7.56 1.29
N PHE A 263 -12.27 6.83 0.42
CA PHE A 263 -11.82 5.48 0.71
C PHE A 263 -10.77 5.45 1.83
N SER A 264 -9.83 6.40 1.86
CA SER A 264 -8.84 6.48 2.95
C SER A 264 -9.52 6.69 4.30
N ALA A 265 -10.46 7.63 4.39
CA ALA A 265 -11.20 7.91 5.61
C ALA A 265 -12.04 6.70 6.05
N LEU A 266 -12.77 6.07 5.10
CA LEU A 266 -13.57 4.88 5.36
C LEU A 266 -12.71 3.72 5.87
N PHE A 267 -11.63 3.39 5.16
CA PHE A 267 -10.77 2.28 5.53
C PHE A 267 -10.01 2.54 6.83
N LEU A 268 -9.57 3.77 7.07
CA LEU A 268 -8.92 4.14 8.32
C LEU A 268 -9.89 3.98 9.50
N ALA A 269 -11.13 4.48 9.37
CA ALA A 269 -12.16 4.34 10.41
C ALA A 269 -12.49 2.88 10.70
N LEU A 270 -12.77 2.07 9.66
CA LEU A 270 -13.06 0.64 9.79
C LEU A 270 -11.87 -0.16 10.32
N GLY A 271 -10.66 0.21 9.91
CA GLY A 271 -9.42 -0.44 10.35
C GLY A 271 -9.10 -0.14 11.81
N ILE A 272 -9.24 1.11 12.26
CA ILE A 272 -9.05 1.49 13.67
C ILE A 272 -10.09 0.80 14.55
N ASP A 273 -11.35 0.76 14.13
CA ASP A 273 -12.40 0.04 14.87
C ASP A 273 -12.09 -1.46 14.96
N GLY A 274 -11.72 -2.10 13.85
CA GLY A 274 -11.31 -3.50 13.85
C GLY A 274 -10.07 -3.77 14.72
N PHE A 275 -9.09 -2.86 14.72
CA PHE A 275 -7.90 -2.95 15.55
C PHE A 275 -8.27 -2.88 17.05
N ARG A 276 -9.11 -1.91 17.43
CA ARG A 276 -9.59 -1.77 18.81
C ARG A 276 -10.35 -3.01 19.28
N GLN A 277 -11.24 -3.54 18.45
CA GLN A 277 -12.00 -4.76 18.80
C GLN A 277 -11.09 -5.95 19.04
N ARG A 278 -10.04 -6.13 18.24
CA ARG A 278 -9.09 -7.25 18.40
C ARG A 278 -8.14 -7.11 19.57
N VAL A 279 -7.77 -5.89 19.93
CA VAL A 279 -6.89 -5.64 21.09
C VAL A 279 -7.64 -5.78 22.42
N LEU A 280 -8.96 -5.50 22.42
CA LEU A 280 -9.79 -5.52 23.63
C LEU A 280 -10.54 -6.85 23.84
N SER A 281 -10.47 -7.80 22.88
CA SER A 281 -11.04 -9.15 22.96
C SER A 281 -10.03 -10.16 23.47
#